data_b07935f3822612e065decb134f6a21fb
#
_entry.id   b07935f3822612e065decb134f6a21fb
#
_cell.length_a   1.000
_cell.length_b   1.000
_cell.length_c   1.000
_cell.angle_alpha   90.00
_cell.angle_beta   90.00
_cell.angle_gamma   90.00
#
_symmetry.space_group_name_H-M   'P 1'
#
loop_
_entity.id
_entity.type
_entity.pdbx_description
1 polymer ?
#
loop_
_entity_poly.entity_id
_entity_poly.type
_entity_poly.pdbx_seq_one_letter_code
_entity_poly.pdbx_strand_id
1 'polypeptide(L)'
;MNTKKPKVRLWSVLTALTAILTIAAIVGNMIANQYATTLNVALNASTYKIIKGDTTEDTEYFKAGFASDEEREAYEAELCATVEAEGAALLKNDNAALPLAGSAKVSLFGHGSVDLMYGGTGSGSVDTSKAPNLKEALEAQGIQVNQTLWDLYKSDSMMKNYSRITPASISDTLEANTQYAVNEAPWSALSSAESSFAEYGDAAIVVFSRSGGEGADLPSGANGTNDSWISGTEGSGNYLELSAEEIELLKNLKALKDNGTFKSIVVLINSSNALEMDFLNPAICGEDY
;
A
#
# COMPACT_ATOMS: atom_id res chain seq x y z
N MET A 1 -35.09 65.79 33.85
CA MET A 1 -34.42 65.75 32.56
C MET A 1 -33.82 64.36 32.32
N ASN A 2 -34.46 63.63 31.56
CA ASN A 2 -33.98 62.84 30.46
C ASN A 2 -33.09 61.60 30.73
N THR A 3 -33.71 60.49 31.08
CA THR A 3 -33.07 59.17 31.26
C THR A 3 -33.38 58.15 30.13
N LYS A 4 -33.66 58.61 28.88
CA LYS A 4 -34.03 57.71 27.76
C LYS A 4 -32.89 57.30 26.87
N LYS A 5 -31.63 57.66 27.12
CA LYS A 5 -30.49 57.38 26.26
C LYS A 5 -29.96 55.93 26.26
N PRO A 6 -29.97 55.10 27.32
CA PRO A 6 -29.38 53.77 27.30
C PRO A 6 -30.17 52.80 26.43
N LYS A 7 -31.48 52.86 26.36
CA LYS A 7 -32.29 51.92 25.53
C LYS A 7 -32.09 52.12 24.04
N VAL A 8 -31.93 53.35 23.56
CA VAL A 8 -31.67 53.63 22.14
C VAL A 8 -30.30 53.05 21.71
N ARG A 9 -29.29 53.19 22.54
CA ARG A 9 -27.96 52.62 22.27
C ARG A 9 -28.00 51.10 22.23
N LEU A 10 -28.73 50.44 23.14
CA LEU A 10 -28.90 48.99 23.14
C LEU A 10 -29.56 48.52 21.84
N TRP A 11 -30.64 49.13 21.41
CA TRP A 11 -31.30 48.77 20.16
C TRP A 11 -30.41 49.01 18.94
N SER A 12 -29.63 50.06 18.89
CA SER A 12 -28.70 50.33 17.81
C SER A 12 -27.60 49.27 17.73
N VAL A 13 -27.09 48.82 18.87
CA VAL A 13 -26.11 47.75 18.93
C VAL A 13 -26.72 46.43 18.47
N LEU A 14 -27.92 46.10 18.93
CA LEU A 14 -28.62 44.86 18.50
C LEU A 14 -28.90 44.87 17.00
N THR A 15 -29.36 46.00 16.45
CA THR A 15 -29.59 46.14 15.00
C THR A 15 -28.31 45.98 14.22
N ALA A 16 -27.19 46.54 14.66
CA ALA A 16 -25.90 46.37 13.99
C ALA A 16 -25.42 44.92 14.04
N LEU A 17 -25.56 44.27 15.19
CA LEU A 17 -25.20 42.82 15.31
C LEU A 17 -26.07 41.94 14.40
N THR A 18 -27.39 42.21 14.39
CA THR A 18 -28.30 41.46 13.51
C THR A 18 -27.94 41.65 12.03
N ALA A 19 -27.65 42.89 11.63
CA ALA A 19 -27.23 43.17 10.26
C ALA A 19 -25.93 42.43 9.89
N ILE A 20 -24.94 42.42 10.77
CA ILE A 20 -23.68 41.68 10.56
C ILE A 20 -23.95 40.17 10.43
N LEU A 21 -24.75 39.59 11.32
CA LEU A 21 -25.11 38.18 11.28
C LEU A 21 -25.88 37.82 10.00
N THR A 22 -26.77 38.69 9.56
CA THR A 22 -27.52 38.48 8.30
C THR A 22 -26.58 38.50 7.11
N ILE A 23 -25.65 39.45 7.05
CA ILE A 23 -24.65 39.48 5.97
C ILE A 23 -23.79 38.23 6.00
N ALA A 24 -23.31 37.82 7.17
CA ALA A 24 -22.51 36.59 7.33
C ALA A 24 -23.29 35.35 6.90
N ALA A 25 -24.59 35.27 7.22
CA ALA A 25 -25.44 34.15 6.79
C ALA A 25 -25.64 34.13 5.26
N ILE A 26 -25.83 35.29 4.63
CA ILE A 26 -25.96 35.40 3.17
C ILE A 26 -24.65 34.96 2.50
N VAL A 27 -23.51 35.49 2.93
CA VAL A 27 -22.20 35.12 2.38
C VAL A 27 -21.91 33.61 2.61
N GLY A 28 -22.17 33.11 3.80
CA GLY A 28 -22.01 31.68 4.12
C GLY A 28 -22.90 30.80 3.23
N ASN A 29 -24.15 31.19 2.98
CA ASN A 29 -25.03 30.45 2.07
C ASN A 29 -24.54 30.50 0.62
N MET A 30 -24.02 31.65 0.17
CA MET A 30 -23.44 31.74 -1.18
C MET A 30 -22.23 30.80 -1.34
N ILE A 31 -21.33 30.79 -0.37
CA ILE A 31 -20.17 29.90 -0.35
C ILE A 31 -20.60 28.41 -0.32
N ALA A 32 -21.54 28.08 0.58
CA ALA A 32 -22.05 26.71 0.68
C ALA A 32 -22.70 26.24 -0.62
N ASN A 33 -23.44 27.09 -1.31
CA ASN A 33 -24.02 26.76 -2.62
C ASN A 33 -22.96 26.62 -3.71
N GLN A 34 -21.93 27.44 -3.69
CA GLN A 34 -20.81 27.33 -4.65
C GLN A 34 -20.06 26.01 -4.50
N TYR A 35 -19.89 25.53 -3.28
CA TYR A 35 -19.19 24.29 -2.96
C TYR A 35 -20.14 23.15 -2.60
N ALA A 36 -21.42 23.21 -3.00
CA ALA A 36 -22.45 22.26 -2.59
C ALA A 36 -22.08 20.81 -2.94
N THR A 37 -21.52 20.56 -4.12
CA THR A 37 -21.09 19.22 -4.54
C THR A 37 -20.01 18.67 -3.61
N THR A 38 -18.97 19.46 -3.35
CA THR A 38 -17.87 19.08 -2.46
C THR A 38 -18.36 18.82 -1.03
N LEU A 39 -19.21 19.72 -0.52
CA LEU A 39 -19.80 19.57 0.81
C LEU A 39 -20.70 18.32 0.91
N ASN A 40 -21.51 18.06 -0.12
CA ASN A 40 -22.38 16.89 -0.12
C ASN A 40 -21.57 15.58 -0.16
N VAL A 41 -20.50 15.53 -0.95
CA VAL A 41 -19.58 14.37 -0.96
C VAL A 41 -18.92 14.22 0.41
N ALA A 42 -18.35 15.30 0.97
CA ALA A 42 -17.66 15.26 2.27
C ALA A 42 -18.57 14.87 3.44
N LEU A 43 -19.85 15.25 3.37
CA LEU A 43 -20.86 14.96 4.39
C LEU A 43 -21.67 13.68 4.09
N ASN A 44 -21.33 12.97 3.02
CA ASN A 44 -22.09 11.82 2.53
C ASN A 44 -23.61 12.13 2.38
N ALA A 45 -23.92 13.32 1.93
CA ALA A 45 -25.30 13.78 1.75
C ALA A 45 -25.75 13.54 0.31
N SER A 46 -26.86 12.85 0.11
CA SER A 46 -27.43 12.68 -1.22
C SER A 46 -28.07 14.00 -1.71
N THR A 47 -27.73 14.37 -2.96
CA THR A 47 -28.24 15.58 -3.62
C THR A 47 -29.53 15.35 -4.39
N TYR A 48 -30.02 14.13 -4.41
CA TYR A 48 -31.22 13.73 -5.15
C TYR A 48 -32.23 13.04 -4.24
N LYS A 49 -33.48 13.23 -4.55
CA LYS A 49 -34.59 12.55 -3.88
C LYS A 49 -35.06 11.42 -4.80
N ILE A 50 -35.01 10.21 -4.28
CA ILE A 50 -35.60 9.07 -5.01
C ILE A 50 -37.12 9.19 -4.88
N ILE A 51 -37.78 9.46 -5.98
CA ILE A 51 -39.26 9.44 -6.07
C ILE A 51 -39.61 8.01 -6.51
N LYS A 52 -40.13 7.21 -5.56
CA LYS A 52 -40.69 5.92 -5.91
C LYS A 52 -42.00 6.18 -6.65
N GLY A 53 -42.00 5.92 -7.94
CA GLY A 53 -43.23 5.92 -8.74
C GLY A 53 -44.07 4.66 -8.45
N ASP A 54 -45.35 4.75 -8.70
CA ASP A 54 -46.29 3.64 -8.60
C ASP A 54 -46.26 2.79 -9.90
N THR A 55 -45.07 2.59 -10.47
CA THR A 55 -44.90 1.84 -11.72
C THR A 55 -44.73 0.37 -11.40
N THR A 56 -45.48 -0.46 -12.07
CA THR A 56 -45.33 -1.92 -12.10
C THR A 56 -44.24 -2.38 -13.05
N GLU A 57 -43.54 -1.45 -13.66
CA GLU A 57 -42.44 -1.73 -14.60
C GLU A 57 -41.17 -2.14 -13.83
N ASP A 58 -40.57 -3.23 -14.28
CA ASP A 58 -39.25 -3.65 -13.83
C ASP A 58 -38.20 -2.66 -14.34
N THR A 59 -37.72 -1.78 -13.46
CA THR A 59 -36.70 -0.78 -13.77
C THR A 59 -35.29 -1.26 -13.43
N GLU A 60 -35.13 -2.49 -13.00
CA GLU A 60 -33.86 -3.10 -12.68
C GLU A 60 -33.20 -3.62 -13.97
N TYR A 61 -32.32 -2.81 -14.56
CA TYR A 61 -31.59 -3.16 -15.78
C TYR A 61 -30.49 -4.22 -15.57
N PHE A 62 -29.90 -4.24 -14.38
CA PHE A 62 -28.82 -5.16 -14.04
C PHE A 62 -29.16 -5.86 -12.72
N LYS A 63 -29.75 -7.04 -12.83
CA LYS A 63 -30.01 -7.87 -11.65
C LYS A 63 -28.72 -8.45 -11.11
N ALA A 64 -28.55 -8.38 -9.81
CA ALA A 64 -27.44 -9.06 -9.15
C ALA A 64 -27.52 -10.56 -9.44
N GLY A 65 -26.42 -11.17 -9.86
CA GLY A 65 -26.33 -12.61 -10.11
C GLY A 65 -26.16 -13.43 -8.82
N PHE A 66 -26.04 -12.77 -7.67
CA PHE A 66 -25.79 -13.39 -6.37
C PHE A 66 -26.97 -13.19 -5.43
N ALA A 67 -27.24 -14.19 -4.59
CA ALA A 67 -28.34 -14.16 -3.63
C ALA A 67 -28.01 -13.33 -2.38
N SER A 68 -26.72 -13.13 -2.07
CA SER A 68 -26.24 -12.32 -0.94
C SER A 68 -24.87 -11.70 -1.21
N ASP A 69 -24.48 -10.74 -0.36
CA ASP A 69 -23.14 -10.15 -0.42
C ASP A 69 -22.05 -11.17 -0.09
N GLU A 70 -22.31 -12.11 0.82
CA GLU A 70 -21.35 -13.17 1.17
C GLU A 70 -21.08 -14.11 -0.01
N GLU A 71 -22.11 -14.45 -0.80
CA GLU A 71 -21.95 -15.25 -2.02
C GLU A 71 -21.12 -14.49 -3.06
N ARG A 72 -21.38 -13.20 -3.22
CA ARG A 72 -20.63 -12.33 -4.11
C ARG A 72 -19.16 -12.22 -3.68
N GLU A 73 -18.89 -11.96 -2.40
CA GLU A 73 -17.53 -11.86 -1.85
C GLU A 73 -16.73 -13.16 -2.01
N ALA A 74 -17.38 -14.31 -1.80
CA ALA A 74 -16.73 -15.60 -2.02
C ALA A 74 -16.35 -15.82 -3.49
N TYR A 75 -17.25 -15.48 -4.41
CA TYR A 75 -16.96 -15.53 -5.84
C TYR A 75 -15.85 -14.56 -6.25
N GLU A 76 -15.86 -13.33 -5.73
CA GLU A 76 -14.83 -12.33 -5.99
C GLU A 76 -13.45 -12.82 -5.52
N ALA A 77 -13.37 -13.44 -4.35
CA ALA A 77 -12.11 -14.00 -3.82
C ALA A 77 -11.57 -15.13 -4.72
N GLU A 78 -12.44 -16.05 -5.18
CA GLU A 78 -12.05 -17.09 -6.12
C GLU A 78 -11.60 -16.53 -7.47
N LEU A 79 -12.33 -15.53 -7.98
CA LEU A 79 -11.98 -14.86 -9.24
C LEU A 79 -10.62 -14.15 -9.12
N CYS A 80 -10.38 -13.41 -8.04
CA CYS A 80 -9.08 -12.76 -7.80
C CYS A 80 -7.94 -13.79 -7.77
N ALA A 81 -8.12 -14.91 -7.06
CA ALA A 81 -7.12 -15.97 -7.02
C ALA A 81 -6.86 -16.58 -8.41
N THR A 82 -7.90 -16.76 -9.22
CA THR A 82 -7.78 -17.26 -10.60
C THR A 82 -7.03 -16.28 -11.49
N VAL A 83 -7.40 -15.00 -11.42
CA VAL A 83 -6.75 -13.93 -12.20
C VAL A 83 -5.26 -13.83 -11.85
N GLU A 84 -4.92 -13.88 -10.56
CA GLU A 84 -3.53 -13.84 -10.11
C GLU A 84 -2.75 -15.08 -10.57
N ALA A 85 -3.35 -16.26 -10.47
CA ALA A 85 -2.72 -17.50 -10.92
C ALA A 85 -2.43 -17.52 -12.44
N GLU A 86 -3.30 -16.90 -13.24
CA GLU A 86 -3.09 -16.74 -14.69
C GLU A 86 -2.14 -15.58 -15.02
N GLY A 87 -2.10 -14.54 -14.19
CA GLY A 87 -1.28 -13.35 -14.37
C GLY A 87 0.15 -13.48 -13.87
N ALA A 88 0.40 -14.36 -12.89
CA ALA A 88 1.72 -14.55 -12.33
C ALA A 88 2.70 -15.13 -13.37
N ALA A 89 3.83 -14.47 -13.58
CA ALA A 89 4.86 -14.90 -14.52
C ALA A 89 6.04 -15.56 -13.79
N LEU A 90 6.38 -16.79 -14.17
CA LEU A 90 7.58 -17.48 -13.72
C LEU A 90 8.77 -17.06 -14.61
N LEU A 91 9.59 -16.12 -14.12
CA LEU A 91 10.69 -15.54 -14.89
C LEU A 91 11.95 -16.40 -14.89
N LYS A 92 12.23 -17.09 -13.77
CA LYS A 92 13.39 -17.95 -13.58
C LYS A 92 13.02 -19.12 -12.65
N ASN A 93 13.41 -20.34 -12.99
CA ASN A 93 13.22 -21.51 -12.12
C ASN A 93 14.37 -22.51 -12.32
N ASP A 94 15.56 -22.11 -11.92
CA ASP A 94 16.75 -22.92 -12.03
C ASP A 94 16.76 -24.02 -10.96
N ASN A 95 17.26 -25.18 -11.32
CA ASN A 95 17.35 -26.35 -10.44
C ASN A 95 16.02 -26.78 -9.82
N ALA A 96 14.88 -26.45 -10.44
CA ALA A 96 13.54 -26.77 -9.95
C ALA A 96 13.30 -26.26 -8.51
N ALA A 97 13.69 -25.01 -8.22
CA ALA A 97 13.44 -24.37 -6.94
C ALA A 97 11.93 -24.28 -6.61
N LEU A 98 11.10 -24.22 -7.63
CA LEU A 98 9.64 -24.29 -7.55
C LEU A 98 9.10 -25.50 -8.35
N PRO A 99 7.96 -26.10 -7.93
CA PRO A 99 7.18 -25.77 -6.76
C PRO A 99 7.83 -26.21 -5.44
N LEU A 100 7.54 -25.48 -4.36
CA LEU A 100 7.92 -25.91 -3.02
C LEU A 100 7.11 -27.13 -2.59
N ALA A 101 7.69 -27.99 -1.75
CA ALA A 101 6.94 -29.07 -1.12
C ALA A 101 5.82 -28.50 -0.22
N GLY A 102 4.65 -29.14 -0.19
CA GLY A 102 3.52 -28.70 0.61
C GLY A 102 3.73 -28.71 2.14
N SER A 103 4.88 -29.24 2.61
CA SER A 103 5.28 -29.22 4.02
C SER A 103 6.61 -28.47 4.23
N ALA A 104 7.02 -27.65 3.27
CA ALA A 104 8.27 -26.91 3.33
C ALA A 104 8.30 -25.95 4.53
N LYS A 105 9.46 -25.77 5.11
CA LYS A 105 9.73 -24.76 6.14
C LYS A 105 10.49 -23.60 5.52
N VAL A 106 9.91 -22.42 5.55
CA VAL A 106 10.43 -21.25 4.82
C VAL A 106 10.64 -20.05 5.72
N SER A 107 11.60 -19.22 5.35
CA SER A 107 11.84 -17.91 5.95
C SER A 107 11.45 -16.80 4.98
N LEU A 108 10.62 -15.84 5.41
CA LEU A 108 10.16 -14.72 4.61
C LEU A 108 11.02 -13.49 4.86
N PHE A 109 11.59 -12.95 3.81
CA PHE A 109 12.50 -11.81 3.83
C PHE A 109 11.97 -10.64 3.03
N GLY A 110 12.53 -9.46 3.33
CA GLY A 110 12.13 -8.20 2.74
C GLY A 110 10.89 -7.62 3.42
N HIS A 111 10.87 -6.31 3.57
CA HIS A 111 9.73 -5.61 4.17
C HIS A 111 8.42 -5.95 3.43
N GLY A 112 8.48 -6.09 2.09
CA GLY A 112 7.34 -6.48 1.27
C GLY A 112 6.69 -7.81 1.69
N SER A 113 7.40 -8.70 2.39
CA SER A 113 6.84 -9.98 2.83
C SER A 113 5.76 -9.81 3.91
N VAL A 114 5.84 -8.77 4.73
CA VAL A 114 4.88 -8.44 5.80
C VAL A 114 3.95 -7.28 5.43
N ASP A 115 4.20 -6.64 4.29
CA ASP A 115 3.45 -5.49 3.78
C ASP A 115 3.30 -5.61 2.26
N LEU A 116 2.48 -6.58 1.81
CA LEU A 116 2.21 -6.79 0.39
C LEU A 116 1.51 -5.58 -0.23
N MET A 117 1.80 -5.37 -1.50
CA MET A 117 1.03 -4.45 -2.35
C MET A 117 -0.19 -5.18 -2.91
N TYR A 118 -1.39 -4.81 -2.45
CA TYR A 118 -2.66 -5.32 -2.97
C TYR A 118 -3.29 -4.40 -4.01
N GLY A 119 -2.77 -3.19 -4.17
CA GLY A 119 -3.26 -2.21 -5.11
C GLY A 119 -2.37 -0.97 -5.16
N GLY A 120 -2.66 -0.05 -6.08
CA GLY A 120 -1.97 1.23 -6.19
C GLY A 120 -2.43 2.27 -5.17
N THR A 121 -1.86 3.46 -5.24
CA THR A 121 -2.31 4.63 -4.49
C THR A 121 -3.44 5.36 -5.21
N GLY A 122 -4.10 6.30 -4.53
CA GLY A 122 -5.20 7.07 -5.09
C GLY A 122 -6.47 6.24 -5.29
N SER A 123 -7.13 6.39 -6.43
CA SER A 123 -8.36 5.63 -6.77
C SER A 123 -8.12 4.13 -7.02
N GLY A 124 -6.86 3.72 -7.15
CA GLY A 124 -6.46 2.31 -7.23
C GLY A 124 -6.27 1.65 -5.87
N SER A 125 -6.49 2.36 -4.75
CA SER A 125 -6.40 1.77 -3.42
C SER A 125 -7.56 0.81 -3.14
N VAL A 126 -7.28 -0.26 -2.39
CA VAL A 126 -8.26 -1.29 -2.03
C VAL A 126 -8.35 -1.45 -0.52
N ASP A 127 -9.52 -1.88 -0.03
CA ASP A 127 -9.67 -2.32 1.36
C ASP A 127 -9.04 -3.70 1.54
N THR A 128 -7.93 -3.74 2.24
CA THR A 128 -7.15 -4.97 2.48
C THR A 128 -7.54 -5.70 3.76
N SER A 129 -8.56 -5.23 4.49
CA SER A 129 -8.94 -5.78 5.79
C SER A 129 -9.35 -7.26 5.78
N LYS A 130 -9.80 -7.75 4.62
CA LYS A 130 -10.17 -9.15 4.38
C LYS A 130 -9.15 -9.93 3.54
N ALA A 131 -8.09 -9.28 3.06
CA ALA A 131 -7.07 -9.94 2.25
C ALA A 131 -6.14 -10.78 3.13
N PRO A 132 -5.86 -12.04 2.78
CA PRO A 132 -4.87 -12.84 3.49
C PRO A 132 -3.48 -12.25 3.29
N ASN A 133 -2.65 -12.22 4.32
CA ASN A 133 -1.24 -11.90 4.15
C ASN A 133 -0.47 -13.11 3.61
N LEU A 134 0.78 -12.89 3.19
CA LEU A 134 1.61 -13.93 2.59
C LEU A 134 1.81 -15.14 3.52
N LYS A 135 2.04 -14.91 4.82
CA LYS A 135 2.20 -15.98 5.80
C LYS A 135 0.94 -16.84 5.89
N GLU A 136 -0.22 -16.20 6.05
CA GLU A 136 -1.52 -16.91 6.11
C GLU A 136 -1.79 -17.72 4.84
N ALA A 137 -1.48 -17.15 3.68
CA ALA A 137 -1.66 -17.83 2.40
C ALA A 137 -0.75 -19.07 2.27
N LEU A 138 0.51 -18.98 2.68
CA LEU A 138 1.46 -20.10 2.66
C LEU A 138 1.06 -21.18 3.69
N GLU A 139 0.67 -20.80 4.89
CA GLU A 139 0.23 -21.73 5.94
C GLU A 139 -1.06 -22.46 5.56
N ALA A 140 -1.98 -21.80 4.85
CA ALA A 140 -3.17 -22.44 4.28
C ALA A 140 -2.82 -23.56 3.25
N GLN A 141 -1.64 -23.50 2.64
CA GLN A 141 -1.12 -24.55 1.75
C GLN A 141 -0.25 -25.59 2.50
N GLY A 142 -0.17 -25.52 3.83
CA GLY A 142 0.60 -26.45 4.65
C GLY A 142 2.08 -26.10 4.82
N ILE A 143 2.54 -24.99 4.26
CA ILE A 143 3.92 -24.50 4.37
C ILE A 143 4.10 -23.88 5.76
N GLN A 144 5.22 -24.17 6.41
CA GLN A 144 5.53 -23.62 7.73
C GLN A 144 6.42 -22.38 7.59
N VAL A 145 5.98 -21.27 8.15
CA VAL A 145 6.68 -20.00 8.06
C VAL A 145 7.48 -19.72 9.35
N ASN A 146 8.70 -19.22 9.22
CA ASN A 146 9.56 -18.80 10.31
C ASN A 146 8.91 -17.66 11.12
N GLN A 147 8.29 -18.03 12.24
CA GLN A 147 7.58 -17.07 13.08
C GLN A 147 8.51 -16.03 13.71
N THR A 148 9.75 -16.42 14.07
CA THR A 148 10.72 -15.51 14.69
C THR A 148 11.07 -14.35 13.73
N LEU A 149 11.34 -14.68 12.47
CA LEU A 149 11.66 -13.66 11.46
C LEU A 149 10.41 -12.82 11.08
N TRP A 150 9.24 -13.47 10.99
CA TRP A 150 7.97 -12.77 10.74
C TRP A 150 7.67 -11.74 11.82
N ASP A 151 7.78 -12.14 13.10
CA ASP A 151 7.52 -11.25 14.24
C ASP A 151 8.54 -10.11 14.32
N LEU A 152 9.79 -10.36 13.93
CA LEU A 152 10.81 -9.32 13.85
C LEU A 152 10.39 -8.25 12.83
N TYR A 153 10.06 -8.63 11.58
CA TYR A 153 9.62 -7.67 10.57
C TYR A 153 8.33 -6.95 10.97
N LYS A 154 7.41 -7.62 11.69
CA LYS A 154 6.15 -7.02 12.19
C LYS A 154 6.32 -6.20 13.46
N SER A 155 7.51 -6.17 14.06
CA SER A 155 7.74 -5.39 15.28
C SER A 155 7.57 -3.89 15.05
N ASP A 156 7.11 -3.17 16.06
CA ASP A 156 6.92 -1.71 16.00
C ASP A 156 8.19 -0.97 15.56
N SER A 157 9.35 -1.46 15.99
CA SER A 157 10.64 -0.87 15.62
C SER A 157 10.94 -1.03 14.13
N MET A 158 10.76 -2.24 13.59
CA MET A 158 10.99 -2.52 12.17
C MET A 158 9.98 -1.74 11.30
N MET A 159 8.70 -1.84 11.63
CA MET A 159 7.64 -1.14 10.91
C MET A 159 7.81 0.38 10.93
N LYS A 160 8.30 0.95 12.02
CA LYS A 160 8.55 2.40 12.12
C LYS A 160 9.74 2.86 11.30
N ASN A 161 10.82 2.07 11.27
CA ASN A 161 12.09 2.52 10.69
C ASN A 161 12.27 2.09 9.23
N TYR A 162 11.66 0.98 8.83
CA TYR A 162 11.90 0.33 7.54
C TYR A 162 10.62 0.00 6.77
N SER A 163 9.57 0.80 6.95
CA SER A 163 8.35 0.68 6.13
C SER A 163 8.51 1.37 4.81
N ARG A 164 7.91 0.78 3.78
CA ARG A 164 7.69 1.44 2.50
C ARG A 164 7.06 2.81 2.70
N ILE A 165 7.57 3.81 2.00
CA ILE A 165 7.03 5.17 2.01
C ILE A 165 6.17 5.35 0.77
N THR A 166 4.94 5.80 0.98
CA THR A 166 3.99 6.12 -0.09
C THR A 166 3.32 7.45 0.21
N PRO A 167 2.98 8.26 -0.81
CA PRO A 167 2.15 9.43 -0.59
C PRO A 167 0.81 9.03 0.02
N ALA A 168 0.46 9.64 1.15
CA ALA A 168 -0.72 9.27 1.92
C ALA A 168 -1.99 10.02 1.49
N SER A 169 -1.84 11.17 0.81
CA SER A 169 -2.95 12.03 0.43
C SER A 169 -2.64 12.86 -0.81
N ILE A 170 -3.70 13.40 -1.43
CA ILE A 170 -3.56 14.36 -2.53
C ILE A 170 -2.75 15.60 -2.11
N SER A 171 -2.85 16.04 -0.85
CA SER A 171 -2.05 17.16 -0.37
C SER A 171 -0.56 16.84 -0.34
N ASP A 172 -0.17 15.62 0.04
CA ASP A 172 1.23 15.20 0.04
C ASP A 172 1.82 15.20 -1.38
N THR A 173 1.01 14.78 -2.37
CA THR A 173 1.41 14.78 -3.78
C THR A 173 1.52 16.20 -4.36
N LEU A 174 0.60 17.10 -4.00
CA LEU A 174 0.60 18.49 -4.47
C LEU A 174 1.76 19.31 -3.88
N GLU A 175 2.20 18.99 -2.67
CA GLU A 175 3.30 19.68 -2.00
C GLU A 175 4.67 19.15 -2.41
N ALA A 176 4.73 18.08 -3.21
CA ALA A 176 5.97 17.38 -3.62
C ALA A 176 6.88 16.97 -2.44
N ASN A 177 6.29 16.83 -1.26
CA ASN A 177 7.03 16.60 -0.01
C ASN A 177 7.18 15.13 0.33
N THR A 178 6.35 14.25 -0.23
CA THR A 178 6.42 12.82 -0.01
C THR A 178 6.52 12.10 -1.35
N GLN A 179 7.54 11.30 -1.50
CA GLN A 179 7.76 10.46 -2.68
C GLN A 179 7.70 8.99 -2.28
N TYR A 180 7.62 8.12 -3.27
CA TYR A 180 7.75 6.69 -3.04
C TYR A 180 9.17 6.36 -2.61
N ALA A 181 9.33 5.49 -1.60
CA ALA A 181 10.62 4.94 -1.23
C ALA A 181 10.47 3.48 -0.79
N VAL A 182 11.48 2.67 -1.08
CA VAL A 182 11.54 1.26 -0.71
C VAL A 182 11.74 1.14 0.79
N ASN A 183 12.75 1.82 1.33
CA ASN A 183 13.12 1.84 2.75
C ASN A 183 13.28 0.44 3.36
N GLU A 184 13.98 -0.46 2.64
CA GLU A 184 14.24 -1.83 3.10
C GLU A 184 15.18 -1.82 4.32
N ALA A 185 15.04 -2.84 5.19
CA ALA A 185 15.89 -3.01 6.36
C ALA A 185 17.29 -3.48 5.98
N PRO A 186 18.37 -2.92 6.56
CA PRO A 186 19.70 -3.45 6.37
C PRO A 186 19.81 -4.85 7.00
N TRP A 187 20.68 -5.69 6.44
CA TRP A 187 20.88 -7.07 6.93
C TRP A 187 21.13 -7.15 8.45
N SER A 188 21.89 -6.21 8.98
CA SER A 188 22.22 -6.16 10.41
C SER A 188 20.99 -6.07 11.33
N ALA A 189 19.86 -5.55 10.84
CA ALA A 189 18.62 -5.48 11.60
C ALA A 189 17.97 -6.88 11.80
N LEU A 190 18.39 -7.88 11.03
CA LEU A 190 17.84 -9.25 11.09
C LEU A 190 18.62 -10.17 12.05
N SER A 191 19.70 -9.70 12.65
CA SER A 191 20.63 -10.51 13.45
C SER A 191 19.97 -11.30 14.58
N SER A 192 18.92 -10.78 15.20
CA SER A 192 18.19 -11.47 16.28
C SER A 192 17.41 -12.70 15.80
N ALA A 193 17.12 -12.81 14.51
CA ALA A 193 16.38 -13.92 13.92
C ALA A 193 17.29 -14.98 13.25
N GLU A 194 18.58 -14.70 13.05
CA GLU A 194 19.50 -15.57 12.31
C GLU A 194 19.54 -17.00 12.83
N SER A 195 19.47 -17.19 14.15
CA SER A 195 19.49 -18.53 14.77
C SER A 195 18.32 -19.42 14.35
N SER A 196 17.24 -18.83 13.83
CA SER A 196 16.05 -19.56 13.37
C SER A 196 16.12 -20.00 11.90
N PHE A 197 17.04 -19.46 11.11
CA PHE A 197 17.07 -19.66 9.65
C PHE A 197 17.29 -21.14 9.28
N ALA A 198 18.19 -21.84 9.94
CA ALA A 198 18.49 -23.23 9.62
C ALA A 198 17.30 -24.17 9.83
N GLU A 199 16.42 -23.89 10.78
CA GLU A 199 15.21 -24.69 10.98
C GLU A 199 14.19 -24.48 9.86
N TYR A 200 14.14 -23.27 9.27
CA TYR A 200 13.22 -22.88 8.20
C TYR A 200 13.97 -22.69 6.88
N GLY A 201 14.89 -23.61 6.59
CA GLY A 201 15.87 -23.50 5.53
C GLY A 201 15.48 -24.16 4.20
N ASP A 202 14.24 -24.67 4.03
CA ASP A 202 13.84 -25.24 2.75
C ASP A 202 13.81 -24.19 1.63
N ALA A 203 13.39 -22.96 1.95
CA ALA A 203 13.57 -21.83 1.06
C ALA A 203 13.65 -20.50 1.84
N ALA A 204 14.47 -19.58 1.34
CA ALA A 204 14.35 -18.15 1.64
C ALA A 204 13.43 -17.52 0.59
N ILE A 205 12.30 -16.99 0.99
CA ILE A 205 11.37 -16.27 0.11
C ILE A 205 11.55 -14.78 0.34
N VAL A 206 11.97 -14.06 -0.69
CA VAL A 206 12.21 -12.61 -0.65
C VAL A 206 11.11 -11.91 -1.42
N VAL A 207 10.54 -10.84 -0.86
CA VAL A 207 9.53 -10.04 -1.54
C VAL A 207 10.06 -8.63 -1.80
N PHE A 208 10.24 -8.31 -3.08
CA PHE A 208 10.55 -6.95 -3.51
C PHE A 208 9.27 -6.26 -3.97
N SER A 209 9.00 -5.10 -3.39
CA SER A 209 7.78 -4.35 -3.67
C SER A 209 8.10 -2.97 -4.21
N ARG A 210 7.33 -2.54 -5.21
CA ARG A 210 7.35 -1.16 -5.71
C ARG A 210 5.93 -0.62 -5.74
N SER A 211 5.71 0.41 -4.93
CA SER A 211 4.45 1.15 -4.91
C SER A 211 4.41 2.16 -6.03
N GLY A 212 3.25 2.36 -6.59
CA GLY A 212 2.96 3.41 -7.56
C GLY A 212 1.45 3.56 -7.72
N GLY A 213 1.02 4.62 -8.35
CA GLY A 213 -0.39 4.86 -8.57
C GLY A 213 -0.68 6.32 -8.86
N GLU A 214 -1.93 6.68 -8.73
CA GLU A 214 -2.43 8.01 -9.03
C GLU A 214 -1.85 9.06 -8.06
N GLY A 215 -1.53 10.23 -8.59
CA GLY A 215 -1.26 11.44 -7.83
C GLY A 215 0.20 11.71 -7.51
N ALA A 216 1.14 10.81 -7.78
CA ALA A 216 2.57 11.08 -7.61
C ALA A 216 3.41 10.39 -8.69
N ASP A 217 4.42 11.10 -9.16
CA ASP A 217 5.42 10.53 -10.06
C ASP A 217 6.40 9.64 -9.28
N LEU A 218 6.96 8.66 -9.98
CA LEU A 218 8.01 7.83 -9.42
C LEU A 218 9.29 8.67 -9.24
N PRO A 219 10.03 8.50 -8.12
CA PRO A 219 11.26 9.20 -7.92
C PRO A 219 12.30 8.76 -8.95
N SER A 220 12.93 9.74 -9.59
CA SER A 220 14.08 9.52 -10.47
C SER A 220 15.26 10.31 -9.93
N GLY A 221 16.33 9.64 -9.53
CA GLY A 221 17.51 10.28 -8.91
C GLY A 221 18.24 11.29 -9.80
N ALA A 222 18.00 11.28 -11.11
CA ALA A 222 18.70 12.14 -12.06
C ALA A 222 18.23 13.60 -12.07
N ASN A 223 17.12 13.98 -11.46
CA ASN A 223 16.48 15.28 -11.63
C ASN A 223 16.36 16.14 -10.35
N GLY A 224 17.24 15.96 -9.38
CA GLY A 224 17.30 16.84 -8.22
C GLY A 224 16.14 16.66 -7.24
N THR A 225 15.38 15.61 -7.36
CA THR A 225 14.53 15.11 -6.31
C THR A 225 15.39 14.61 -5.17
N ASN A 226 14.98 14.88 -3.99
CA ASN A 226 15.71 14.65 -2.75
C ASN A 226 16.13 13.19 -2.62
N ASP A 227 17.35 12.82 -2.99
CA ASP A 227 17.90 11.46 -2.93
C ASP A 227 17.80 10.82 -1.53
N SER A 228 17.55 11.63 -0.51
CA SER A 228 17.31 11.16 0.85
C SER A 228 16.02 10.34 1.01
N TRP A 229 15.09 10.37 0.05
CA TRP A 229 13.85 9.60 0.07
C TRP A 229 14.00 8.19 -0.52
N ILE A 230 15.06 7.96 -1.27
CA ILE A 230 15.40 6.65 -1.80
C ILE A 230 16.45 6.08 -0.85
N SER A 231 16.01 5.60 0.31
CA SER A 231 16.93 5.00 1.26
C SER A 231 17.64 3.82 0.60
N GLY A 232 18.93 3.75 0.78
CA GLY A 232 19.77 2.65 0.34
C GLY A 232 20.17 2.64 -1.12
N THR A 233 19.85 3.61 -1.92
CA THR A 233 20.37 3.71 -3.29
C THR A 233 21.73 4.38 -3.31
N GLU A 234 22.77 3.64 -2.95
CA GLU A 234 24.11 4.07 -3.33
C GLU A 234 24.26 3.86 -4.85
N GLY A 235 24.14 4.95 -5.61
CA GLY A 235 24.59 4.97 -6.97
C GLY A 235 23.61 5.46 -8.02
N SER A 236 22.43 4.89 -8.19
CA SER A 236 21.56 5.28 -9.31
C SER A 236 20.43 6.23 -8.91
N GLY A 237 19.94 6.14 -7.70
CA GLY A 237 18.75 6.86 -7.27
C GLY A 237 17.49 6.47 -8.05
N ASN A 238 17.51 5.36 -8.76
CA ASN A 238 16.40 4.89 -9.58
C ASN A 238 15.50 3.97 -8.75
N TYR A 239 14.27 4.40 -8.52
CA TYR A 239 13.27 3.64 -7.77
C TYR A 239 12.93 2.29 -8.42
N LEU A 240 13.17 2.13 -9.71
CA LEU A 240 12.90 0.90 -10.46
C LEU A 240 14.02 -0.14 -10.33
N GLU A 241 15.19 0.22 -9.81
CA GLU A 241 16.28 -0.69 -9.51
C GLU A 241 16.16 -1.24 -8.08
N LEU A 242 16.91 -2.29 -7.77
CA LEU A 242 17.05 -2.75 -6.38
C LEU A 242 17.84 -1.72 -5.56
N SER A 243 17.38 -1.46 -4.34
CA SER A 243 18.13 -0.65 -3.38
C SER A 243 19.40 -1.35 -2.88
N ALA A 244 20.29 -0.61 -2.25
CA ALA A 244 21.52 -1.18 -1.69
C ALA A 244 21.21 -2.26 -0.63
N GLU A 245 20.18 -2.04 0.19
CA GLU A 245 19.74 -3.00 1.21
C GLU A 245 19.09 -4.24 0.57
N GLU A 246 18.32 -4.10 -0.51
CA GLU A 246 17.77 -5.24 -1.26
C GLU A 246 18.89 -6.07 -1.91
N ILE A 247 19.92 -5.42 -2.45
CA ILE A 247 21.12 -6.10 -2.98
C ILE A 247 21.91 -6.74 -1.85
N GLU A 248 22.10 -6.07 -0.71
CA GLU A 248 22.75 -6.64 0.49
C GLU A 248 22.00 -7.90 0.95
N LEU A 249 20.66 -7.84 0.99
CA LEU A 249 19.81 -8.96 1.35
C LEU A 249 20.06 -10.17 0.42
N LEU A 250 20.03 -9.98 -0.90
CA LEU A 250 20.30 -11.06 -1.85
C LEU A 250 21.70 -11.65 -1.68
N LYS A 251 22.72 -10.83 -1.50
CA LYS A 251 24.12 -11.29 -1.28
C LYS A 251 24.24 -12.16 -0.03
N ASN A 252 23.62 -11.75 1.06
CA ASN A 252 23.64 -12.52 2.30
C ASN A 252 22.85 -13.83 2.16
N LEU A 253 21.68 -13.79 1.51
CA LEU A 253 20.90 -15.01 1.27
C LEU A 253 21.63 -15.98 0.34
N LYS A 254 22.33 -15.48 -0.68
CA LYS A 254 23.20 -16.31 -1.51
C LYS A 254 24.29 -16.98 -0.68
N ALA A 255 24.98 -16.25 0.18
CA ALA A 255 26.01 -16.82 1.06
C ALA A 255 25.42 -17.89 2.00
N LEU A 256 24.20 -17.70 2.51
CA LEU A 256 23.49 -18.67 3.34
C LEU A 256 23.02 -19.91 2.54
N LYS A 257 22.68 -19.75 1.27
CA LYS A 257 22.40 -20.85 0.37
C LYS A 257 23.68 -21.63 0.06
N ASP A 258 24.78 -20.94 -0.24
CA ASP A 258 26.06 -21.58 -0.57
C ASP A 258 26.64 -22.36 0.63
N ASN A 259 26.40 -21.95 1.85
CA ASN A 259 26.81 -22.68 3.07
C ASN A 259 25.78 -23.75 3.51
N GLY A 260 24.67 -23.91 2.80
CA GLY A 260 23.65 -24.93 3.05
C GLY A 260 22.60 -24.57 4.10
N THR A 261 22.56 -23.34 4.60
CA THR A 261 21.49 -22.89 5.50
C THR A 261 20.14 -22.86 4.79
N PHE A 262 20.09 -22.36 3.56
CA PHE A 262 18.92 -22.43 2.68
C PHE A 262 19.18 -23.37 1.50
N LYS A 263 18.15 -24.13 1.09
CA LYS A 263 18.22 -24.99 -0.11
C LYS A 263 17.97 -24.20 -1.39
N SER A 264 17.09 -23.20 -1.32
CA SER A 264 16.72 -22.36 -2.45
C SER A 264 16.41 -20.93 -2.02
N ILE A 265 16.52 -20.00 -2.97
CA ILE A 265 16.03 -18.62 -2.83
C ILE A 265 14.89 -18.46 -3.84
N VAL A 266 13.76 -17.94 -3.37
CA VAL A 266 12.60 -17.60 -4.20
C VAL A 266 12.38 -16.10 -4.10
N VAL A 267 12.40 -15.39 -5.21
CA VAL A 267 12.13 -13.95 -5.25
C VAL A 267 10.73 -13.72 -5.79
N LEU A 268 9.90 -13.05 -5.02
CA LEU A 268 8.59 -12.58 -5.41
C LEU A 268 8.66 -11.09 -5.75
N ILE A 269 8.27 -10.73 -6.95
CA ILE A 269 8.13 -9.34 -7.36
C ILE A 269 6.67 -8.94 -7.19
N ASN A 270 6.42 -8.09 -6.21
CA ASN A 270 5.11 -7.57 -5.88
C ASN A 270 5.09 -6.06 -6.17
N SER A 271 4.89 -5.72 -7.44
CA SER A 271 5.05 -4.34 -7.91
C SER A 271 3.87 -3.90 -8.75
N SER A 272 3.39 -2.67 -8.53
CA SER A 272 2.45 -1.97 -9.42
C SER A 272 3.15 -1.20 -10.54
N ASN A 273 4.48 -1.24 -10.57
CA ASN A 273 5.33 -0.58 -11.58
C ASN A 273 6.23 -1.61 -12.27
N ALA A 274 6.90 -1.18 -13.33
CA ALA A 274 8.06 -1.91 -13.85
C ALA A 274 9.14 -2.00 -12.76
N LEU A 275 9.93 -3.07 -12.78
CA LEU A 275 11.15 -3.23 -11.98
C LEU A 275 12.25 -3.67 -12.92
N GLU A 276 13.43 -3.10 -12.81
CA GLU A 276 14.59 -3.52 -13.56
C GLU A 276 15.10 -4.87 -13.03
N MET A 277 15.26 -5.82 -13.94
CA MET A 277 15.54 -7.22 -13.61
C MET A 277 17.01 -7.60 -13.88
N ASP A 278 17.89 -6.62 -13.97
CA ASP A 278 19.31 -6.84 -14.26
C ASP A 278 20.00 -7.73 -13.23
N PHE A 279 19.49 -7.72 -11.99
CA PHE A 279 19.96 -8.59 -10.92
C PHE A 279 19.74 -10.10 -11.19
N LEU A 280 18.88 -10.47 -12.15
CA LEU A 280 18.69 -11.87 -12.57
C LEU A 280 19.70 -12.32 -13.63
N ASN A 281 20.52 -11.42 -14.14
CA ASN A 281 21.48 -11.71 -15.21
C ASN A 281 22.91 -11.53 -14.72
N PRO A 282 23.65 -12.61 -14.41
CA PRO A 282 25.01 -12.55 -13.92
C PRO A 282 25.98 -11.79 -14.86
N ALA A 283 25.69 -11.76 -16.16
CA ALA A 283 26.50 -11.03 -17.13
C ALA A 283 26.37 -9.51 -16.99
N ILE A 284 25.27 -9.03 -16.36
CA ILE A 284 25.01 -7.60 -16.13
C ILE A 284 25.40 -7.21 -14.70
N CYS A 285 24.85 -7.92 -13.69
CA CYS A 285 25.09 -7.57 -12.28
C CYS A 285 26.39 -8.14 -11.72
N GLY A 286 27.06 -9.06 -12.42
CA GLY A 286 28.31 -9.70 -11.97
C GLY A 286 28.15 -10.76 -10.88
N GLU A 287 26.92 -11.06 -10.47
CA GLU A 287 26.58 -12.00 -9.40
C GLU A 287 25.51 -12.98 -9.89
N ASP A 288 25.56 -14.23 -9.45
CA ASP A 288 24.53 -15.25 -9.70
C ASP A 288 23.75 -15.47 -8.39
N TYR A 289 22.69 -14.75 -8.25
CA TYR A 289 21.82 -14.79 -7.06
C TYR A 289 20.88 -15.99 -7.05
#